data_d450079b2ec4f33954e6aebfd044e922
#
_entry.id   d450079b2ec4f33954e6aebfd044e922
#
_cell.length_a   1.000
_cell.length_b   1.000
_cell.length_c   1.000
_cell.angle_alpha   90.00
_cell.angle_beta   90.00
_cell.angle_gamma   90.00
#
_symmetry.space_group_name_H-M   'P 1'
#
loop_
_entity.id
_entity.type
_entity.pdbx_description
1 polymer ?
#
loop_
_entity_poly.entity_id
_entity_poly.type
_entity_poly.pdbx_seq_one_letter_code
_entity_poly.pdbx_strand_id
1 'polypeptide(L)'
;MNKVILIGNLTRDPELRVTPTGRSVCSFSLAVQRAFANQAGERVTDFFNIIVWGKTGENCSKYLSKGRKACVVGELQTRSYEAKDGTKRTVTEIVANEVEFLSPRGDDGASRSRDTFRPEQPPVLDAPDGFTDFDDDSALPF
;
A
#
# COMPACT_ATOMS: atom_id res chain seq x y z
N MET A 1 -18.52 -13.73 4.10
CA MET A 1 -17.86 -12.38 4.08
C MET A 1 -16.70 -12.45 3.12
N ASN A 2 -16.56 -11.47 2.23
CA ASN A 2 -15.45 -11.37 1.27
C ASN A 2 -14.81 -9.99 1.43
N LYS A 3 -13.63 -9.94 1.98
CA LYS A 3 -12.91 -8.69 2.21
C LYS A 3 -11.42 -8.90 2.06
N VAL A 4 -10.78 -8.04 1.29
CA VAL A 4 -9.34 -8.04 1.04
C VAL A 4 -8.78 -6.67 1.40
N ILE A 5 -7.67 -6.67 2.11
CA ILE A 5 -6.92 -5.46 2.46
C ILE A 5 -5.48 -5.68 2.00
N LEU A 6 -5.00 -4.81 1.13
CA LEU A 6 -3.64 -4.87 0.59
C LEU A 6 -2.94 -3.53 0.73
N ILE A 7 -1.68 -3.58 1.09
CA ILE A 7 -0.78 -2.43 1.08
C ILE A 7 0.40 -2.77 0.19
N GLY A 8 0.64 -1.96 -0.80
CA GLY A 8 1.73 -2.17 -1.74
C GLY A 8 1.97 -0.97 -2.63
N ASN A 9 2.83 -1.15 -3.60
CA ASN A 9 3.23 -0.09 -4.53
C ASN A 9 2.69 -0.36 -5.92
N LEU A 10 2.26 0.69 -6.62
CA LEU A 10 1.81 0.58 -7.99
C LEU A 10 2.98 0.19 -8.90
N THR A 11 2.75 -0.76 -9.79
CA THR A 11 3.75 -1.22 -10.76
C THR A 11 3.79 -0.39 -12.03
N ARG A 12 2.70 0.34 -12.29
CA ARG A 12 2.51 1.22 -13.45
C ARG A 12 1.53 2.33 -13.11
N ASP A 13 1.45 3.34 -13.95
CA ASP A 13 0.45 4.40 -13.80
C ASP A 13 -0.97 3.82 -13.91
N PRO A 14 -1.92 4.32 -13.09
CA PRO A 14 -3.31 3.90 -13.18
C PRO A 14 -3.91 4.25 -14.55
N GLU A 15 -4.73 3.35 -15.07
CA GLU A 15 -5.45 3.53 -16.32
C GLU A 15 -6.91 3.83 -16.03
N LEU A 16 -7.37 5.01 -16.42
CA LEU A 16 -8.76 5.43 -16.30
C LEU A 16 -9.49 5.20 -17.61
N ARG A 17 -10.62 4.53 -17.54
CA ARG A 17 -11.53 4.31 -18.67
C ARG A 17 -12.94 4.73 -18.30
N VAL A 18 -13.72 5.11 -19.32
CA VAL A 18 -15.16 5.37 -19.20
C VAL A 18 -15.90 4.27 -19.94
N THR A 19 -16.82 3.61 -19.26
CA THR A 19 -17.67 2.59 -19.90
C THR A 19 -18.68 3.22 -20.82
N PRO A 20 -19.28 2.44 -21.78
CA PRO A 20 -20.34 2.96 -22.66
C PRO A 20 -21.54 3.53 -21.91
N THR A 21 -21.77 3.11 -20.66
CA THR A 21 -22.82 3.63 -19.79
C THR A 21 -22.42 4.91 -19.04
N GLY A 22 -21.21 5.45 -19.28
CA GLY A 22 -20.73 6.68 -18.66
C GLY A 22 -20.12 6.52 -17.28
N ARG A 23 -19.85 5.31 -16.83
CA ARG A 23 -19.19 5.04 -15.53
C ARG A 23 -17.67 5.05 -15.67
N SER A 24 -17.01 5.72 -14.76
CA SER A 24 -15.56 5.71 -14.67
C SER A 24 -15.06 4.41 -14.01
N VAL A 25 -14.02 3.83 -14.56
CA VAL A 25 -13.32 2.69 -14.00
C VAL A 25 -11.82 2.91 -14.11
N CYS A 26 -11.13 2.77 -13.00
CA CYS A 26 -9.67 2.85 -12.92
C CYS A 26 -9.09 1.46 -12.65
N SER A 27 -8.06 1.10 -13.36
CA SER A 27 -7.34 -0.15 -13.14
C SER A 27 -5.85 0.10 -12.94
N PHE A 28 -5.28 -0.61 -12.00
CA PHE A 28 -3.84 -0.61 -11.76
C PHE A 28 -3.39 -1.94 -11.15
N SER A 29 -2.11 -2.18 -11.16
CA SER A 29 -1.50 -3.35 -10.54
C SER A 29 -0.72 -2.93 -9.30
N LEU A 30 -0.93 -3.67 -8.23
CA LEU A 30 -0.30 -3.45 -6.94
C LEU A 30 0.70 -4.55 -6.65
N ALA A 31 1.93 -4.19 -6.37
CA ALA A 31 2.98 -5.10 -5.95
C ALA A 31 3.00 -5.19 -4.42
N VAL A 32 2.73 -6.37 -3.91
CA VAL A 32 2.70 -6.64 -2.46
C VAL A 32 3.77 -7.67 -2.13
N GLN A 33 4.68 -7.29 -1.27
CA GLN A 33 5.75 -8.17 -0.82
C GLN A 33 5.24 -9.08 0.29
N ARG A 34 5.53 -10.37 0.19
CA ARG A 34 5.20 -11.34 1.24
C ARG A 34 5.96 -11.03 2.53
N ALA A 35 5.33 -11.30 3.67
CA ALA A 35 5.91 -11.04 4.99
C ALA A 35 7.16 -11.87 5.26
N PHE A 36 7.21 -13.10 4.72
CA PHE A 36 8.31 -14.04 4.95
C PHE A 36 9.07 -14.32 3.65
N ALA A 37 10.38 -14.51 3.79
CA ALA A 37 11.21 -14.97 2.69
C ALA A 37 10.91 -16.42 2.35
N ASN A 38 11.16 -16.79 1.08
CA ASN A 38 11.11 -18.20 0.66
C ASN A 38 12.30 -19.01 1.22
N GLN A 39 12.36 -20.29 0.91
CA GLN A 39 13.45 -21.17 1.37
C GLN A 39 14.85 -20.73 0.89
N ALA A 40 14.91 -20.00 -0.21
CA ALA A 40 16.16 -19.43 -0.75
C ALA A 40 16.57 -18.09 -0.09
N GLY A 41 15.81 -17.59 0.86
CA GLY A 41 16.06 -16.31 1.53
C GLY A 41 15.58 -15.08 0.76
N GLU A 42 14.88 -15.26 -0.34
CA GLU A 42 14.35 -14.19 -1.18
C GLU A 42 12.91 -13.84 -0.81
N ARG A 43 12.59 -12.56 -0.78
CA ARG A 43 11.21 -12.10 -0.59
C ARG A 43 10.48 -12.12 -1.93
N VAL A 44 9.39 -12.88 -1.95
CA VAL A 44 8.51 -12.97 -3.11
C VAL A 44 7.57 -11.79 -3.12
N THR A 45 7.36 -11.21 -4.31
CA THR A 45 6.38 -10.16 -4.55
C THR A 45 5.22 -10.71 -5.36
N ASP A 46 4.03 -10.52 -4.87
CA ASP A 46 2.81 -10.87 -5.58
C ASP A 46 2.21 -9.63 -6.23
N PHE A 47 1.62 -9.81 -7.41
CA PHE A 47 1.00 -8.75 -8.19
C PHE A 47 -0.51 -8.95 -8.25
N PHE A 48 -1.25 -7.92 -7.88
CA PHE A 48 -2.70 -7.95 -7.84
C PHE A 48 -3.29 -6.90 -8.78
N ASN A 49 -4.28 -7.30 -9.56
CA ASN A 49 -5.04 -6.37 -10.39
C ASN A 49 -6.16 -5.75 -9.56
N ILE A 50 -6.17 -4.44 -9.51
CA ILE A 50 -7.12 -3.63 -8.74
C ILE A 50 -8.02 -2.91 -9.71
N ILE A 51 -9.33 -3.00 -9.46
CA ILE A 51 -10.37 -2.30 -10.21
C ILE A 51 -11.11 -1.35 -9.27
N VAL A 52 -11.19 -0.10 -9.63
CA VAL A 52 -11.84 0.93 -8.81
C VAL A 52 -12.87 1.66 -9.65
N TRP A 53 -14.12 1.59 -9.22
CA TRP A 53 -15.25 2.20 -9.92
C TRP A 53 -15.57 3.61 -9.40
N GLY A 54 -16.12 4.42 -10.29
CA GLY A 54 -16.70 5.71 -9.97
C GLY A 54 -15.67 6.77 -9.57
N LYS A 55 -16.08 7.66 -8.67
CA LYS A 55 -15.27 8.81 -8.25
C LYS A 55 -13.97 8.41 -7.53
N THR A 56 -14.00 7.34 -6.78
CA THR A 56 -12.79 6.78 -6.15
C THR A 56 -11.76 6.38 -7.20
N GLY A 57 -12.21 5.78 -8.31
CA GLY A 57 -11.35 5.46 -9.45
C GLY A 57 -10.77 6.70 -10.13
N GLU A 58 -11.55 7.73 -10.31
CA GLU A 58 -11.09 9.02 -10.84
C GLU A 58 -10.01 9.63 -9.95
N ASN A 59 -10.20 9.60 -8.64
CA ASN A 59 -9.21 10.07 -7.67
C ASN A 59 -7.91 9.25 -7.73
N CYS A 60 -8.02 7.93 -7.87
CA CYS A 60 -6.84 7.07 -8.04
C CYS A 60 -6.04 7.44 -9.28
N SER A 61 -6.70 7.64 -10.40
CA SER A 61 -6.06 8.08 -11.63
C SER A 61 -5.36 9.43 -11.49
N LYS A 62 -5.93 10.32 -10.70
CA LYS A 62 -5.43 11.69 -10.53
C LYS A 62 -4.22 11.78 -9.60
N TYR A 63 -4.23 11.01 -8.51
CA TYR A 63 -3.26 11.15 -7.43
C TYR A 63 -2.25 10.02 -7.32
N LEU A 64 -2.51 8.86 -7.91
CA LEU A 64 -1.59 7.74 -7.94
C LEU A 64 -0.75 7.74 -9.22
N SER A 65 0.46 7.23 -9.09
CA SER A 65 1.38 7.01 -10.20
C SER A 65 2.27 5.80 -9.91
N LYS A 66 2.99 5.33 -10.90
CA LYS A 66 3.96 4.24 -10.77
C LYS A 66 4.87 4.46 -9.56
N GLY A 67 5.02 3.43 -8.73
CA GLY A 67 5.90 3.43 -7.56
C GLY A 67 5.30 4.01 -6.29
N ARG A 68 4.13 4.62 -6.37
CA ARG A 68 3.45 5.15 -5.18
C ARG A 68 2.83 4.03 -4.35
N LYS A 69 2.77 4.26 -3.05
CA LYS A 69 2.21 3.33 -2.09
C LYS A 69 0.74 3.62 -1.83
N ALA A 70 -0.07 2.58 -1.82
CA ALA A 70 -1.49 2.68 -1.55
C ALA A 70 -1.97 1.52 -0.67
N CYS A 71 -2.99 1.79 0.13
CA CYS A 71 -3.78 0.80 0.83
C CYS A 71 -5.10 0.61 0.10
N VAL A 72 -5.40 -0.61 -0.28
CA VAL A 72 -6.62 -0.97 -1.01
C VAL A 72 -7.47 -1.88 -0.14
N VAL A 73 -8.72 -1.49 0.05
CA VAL A 73 -9.74 -2.31 0.73
C VAL A 73 -10.84 -2.62 -0.27
N GLY A 74 -11.16 -3.87 -0.44
CA GLY A 74 -12.18 -4.29 -1.39
C GLY A 74 -12.58 -5.75 -1.26
N GLU A 75 -13.09 -6.29 -2.35
CA GLU A 75 -13.56 -7.66 -2.47
C GLU A 75 -12.81 -8.39 -3.58
N LEU A 76 -12.55 -9.65 -3.35
CA LEU A 76 -11.96 -10.53 -4.35
C LEU A 76 -13.07 -11.01 -5.29
N GLN A 77 -12.90 -10.78 -6.58
CA GLN A 77 -13.84 -11.24 -7.59
C GLN A 77 -13.13 -12.05 -8.67
N THR A 78 -13.79 -13.05 -9.16
CA THR A 78 -13.35 -13.86 -10.28
C THR A 78 -14.29 -13.67 -11.45
N ARG A 79 -13.73 -13.59 -12.64
CA ARG A 79 -14.49 -13.59 -13.88
C ARG A 79 -13.86 -14.55 -14.88
N SER A 80 -14.70 -15.18 -15.67
CA SER A 80 -14.26 -16.04 -16.77
C SER A 80 -14.37 -15.31 -18.10
N TYR A 81 -13.39 -15.46 -18.94
CA TYR A 81 -13.43 -14.94 -20.29
C TYR A 81 -12.90 -16.00 -21.27
N GLU A 82 -13.33 -15.90 -22.52
CA GLU A 82 -12.84 -16.73 -23.58
C GLU A 82 -11.62 -16.09 -24.24
N ALA A 83 -10.48 -16.79 -24.18
CA ALA A 83 -9.27 -16.32 -24.84
C ALA A 83 -9.37 -16.49 -26.37
N LYS A 84 -8.51 -15.80 -27.12
CA LYS A 84 -8.49 -15.84 -28.59
C LYS A 84 -8.29 -17.25 -29.17
N ASP A 85 -7.74 -18.18 -28.40
CA ASP A 85 -7.55 -19.59 -28.76
C ASP A 85 -8.75 -20.47 -28.43
N GLY A 86 -9.87 -19.92 -27.95
CA GLY A 86 -11.08 -20.63 -27.58
C GLY A 86 -11.08 -21.26 -26.19
N THR A 87 -10.02 -21.11 -25.41
CA THR A 87 -9.96 -21.62 -24.03
C THR A 87 -10.63 -20.66 -23.05
N LYS A 88 -11.37 -21.20 -22.08
CA LYS A 88 -11.90 -20.44 -20.97
C LYS A 88 -10.80 -20.14 -19.98
N ARG A 89 -10.60 -18.87 -19.67
CA ARG A 89 -9.66 -18.42 -18.64
C ARG A 89 -10.39 -17.69 -17.52
N THR A 90 -9.89 -17.89 -16.31
CA THR A 90 -10.41 -17.21 -15.12
C THR A 90 -9.41 -16.16 -14.68
N VAL A 91 -9.91 -14.95 -14.46
CA VAL A 91 -9.12 -13.83 -13.90
C VAL A 91 -9.65 -13.51 -12.52
N THR A 92 -8.73 -13.38 -11.59
CA THR A 92 -9.02 -12.92 -10.22
C THR A 92 -8.61 -11.47 -10.08
N GLU A 93 -9.55 -10.63 -9.70
CA GLU A 93 -9.36 -9.19 -9.54
C GLU A 93 -9.86 -8.74 -8.18
N ILE A 94 -9.35 -7.62 -7.71
CA ILE A 94 -9.83 -6.99 -6.48
C ILE A 94 -10.62 -5.75 -6.87
N VAL A 95 -11.89 -5.74 -6.54
CA VAL A 95 -12.76 -4.57 -6.71
C VAL A 95 -12.67 -3.74 -5.44
N ALA A 96 -12.00 -2.61 -5.54
CA ALA A 96 -11.76 -1.76 -4.40
C ALA A 96 -12.98 -0.94 -4.04
N ASN A 97 -13.32 -0.93 -2.75
CA ASN A 97 -14.33 -0.06 -2.16
C ASN A 97 -13.71 1.23 -1.63
N GLU A 98 -12.47 1.13 -1.17
CA GLU A 98 -11.72 2.21 -0.56
C GLU A 98 -10.25 2.13 -0.94
N VAL A 99 -9.65 3.26 -1.22
CA VAL A 99 -8.21 3.37 -1.51
C VAL A 99 -7.64 4.53 -0.71
N GLU A 100 -6.62 4.26 0.09
CA GLU A 100 -5.86 5.26 0.82
C GLU A 100 -4.49 5.48 0.18
N PHE A 101 -4.12 6.73 0.01
CA PHE A 101 -2.83 7.12 -0.56
C PHE A 101 -1.82 7.26 0.57
N LEU A 102 -0.84 6.35 0.63
CA LEU A 102 0.13 6.29 1.72
C LEU A 102 1.46 6.97 1.39
N SER A 103 1.74 7.23 0.12
CA SER A 103 2.90 8.00 -0.27
C SER A 103 2.66 9.49 0.00
N PRO A 104 3.66 10.23 0.50
CA PRO A 104 3.55 11.66 0.58
C PRO A 104 3.31 12.23 -0.82
N ARG A 105 2.50 13.29 -0.92
CA ARG A 105 2.36 14.06 -2.16
C ARG A 105 3.75 14.40 -2.65
N GLY A 106 4.09 13.96 -3.84
CA GLY A 106 5.30 14.40 -4.50
C GLY A 106 5.19 15.89 -4.73
N ASP A 107 5.82 16.65 -3.87
CA ASP A 107 6.07 18.05 -4.09
C ASP A 107 7.12 18.11 -5.21
N ASP A 108 6.69 18.42 -6.41
CA ASP A 108 7.59 18.78 -7.47
C ASP A 108 8.37 20.02 -7.02
N GLY A 109 9.57 19.81 -6.48
CA GLY A 109 10.60 20.83 -6.40
C GLY A 109 10.54 21.84 -5.27
N ALA A 110 9.88 21.61 -4.16
CA ALA A 110 10.11 22.37 -2.95
C ALA A 110 11.14 21.65 -2.08
N SER A 111 12.38 22.06 -2.22
CA SER A 111 13.42 21.91 -1.22
C SER A 111 12.91 22.54 0.08
N ARG A 112 12.15 21.83 0.87
CA ARG A 112 11.99 22.20 2.26
C ARG A 112 13.32 21.88 2.93
N SER A 113 14.06 22.93 3.18
CA SER A 113 15.08 22.97 4.20
C SER A 113 14.62 22.08 5.35
N ARG A 114 15.42 21.10 5.66
CA ARG A 114 15.35 20.39 6.92
C ARG A 114 15.49 21.46 7.99
N ASP A 115 14.38 21.99 8.43
CA ASP A 115 14.33 22.55 9.75
C ASP A 115 14.67 21.36 10.66
N THR A 116 15.90 21.31 11.05
CA THR A 116 16.38 20.44 12.10
C THR A 116 15.57 20.83 13.31
N PHE A 117 14.46 20.13 13.51
CA PHE A 117 13.85 20.05 14.82
C PHE A 117 14.91 19.38 15.70
N ARG A 118 15.77 20.20 16.25
CA ARG A 118 16.65 19.83 17.34
C ARG A 118 15.69 19.64 18.52
N PRO A 119 15.45 18.42 19.00
CA PRO A 119 14.71 18.26 20.22
C PRO A 119 15.53 19.00 21.28
N GLU A 120 14.96 20.06 21.80
CA GLU A 120 15.46 20.71 22.99
C GLU A 120 15.48 19.62 24.06
N GLN A 121 16.67 19.20 24.46
CA GLN A 121 16.83 18.27 25.56
C GLN A 121 16.18 18.91 26.78
N PRO A 122 15.24 18.24 27.42
CA PRO A 122 14.73 18.77 28.70
C PRO A 122 15.94 18.88 29.64
N PRO A 123 15.95 19.93 30.50
CA PRO A 123 17.04 20.09 31.44
C PRO A 123 17.21 18.80 32.23
N VAL A 124 18.43 18.30 32.26
CA VAL A 124 18.80 17.17 33.08
C VAL A 124 18.59 17.61 34.53
N LEU A 125 17.49 17.21 35.12
CA LEU A 125 17.33 17.28 36.57
C LEU A 125 18.33 16.29 37.13
N ASP A 126 19.29 16.77 37.88
CA ASP A 126 20.19 15.92 38.68
C ASP A 126 19.32 14.91 39.42
N ALA A 127 19.44 13.66 39.02
CA ALA A 127 18.80 12.60 39.75
C ALA A 127 19.48 12.46 41.11
N PRO A 128 18.72 12.44 42.20
CA PRO A 128 19.32 12.18 43.51
C PRO A 128 20.00 10.79 43.48
N ASP A 129 21.24 10.76 43.98
CA ASP A 129 22.00 9.56 44.18
C ASP A 129 21.15 8.51 44.93
N GLY A 130 20.80 7.46 44.27
CA GLY A 130 19.99 6.38 44.85
C GLY A 130 19.15 5.56 43.88
N PHE A 131 19.22 5.88 42.60
CA PHE A 131 18.58 5.03 41.60
C PHE A 131 19.51 3.86 41.26
N THR A 132 19.27 2.73 41.92
CA THR A 132 19.90 1.48 41.53
C THR A 132 19.38 1.06 40.19
N ASP A 133 20.26 0.93 39.21
CA ASP A 133 19.98 0.25 37.97
C ASP A 133 19.36 -1.10 38.27
N PHE A 134 18.09 -1.26 37.97
CA PHE A 134 17.50 -2.59 37.85
C PHE A 134 18.01 -3.15 36.53
N ASP A 135 19.10 -3.86 36.59
CA ASP A 135 19.43 -4.88 35.59
C ASP A 135 18.31 -5.91 35.63
N ASP A 136 17.23 -5.62 34.90
CA ASP A 136 16.20 -6.60 34.69
C ASP A 136 16.60 -7.48 33.50
N ASP A 137 17.50 -8.41 33.77
CA ASP A 137 17.83 -9.54 32.90
C ASP A 137 16.70 -10.57 32.85
N SER A 138 15.49 -10.19 33.22
CA SER A 138 14.34 -11.04 32.95
C SER A 138 13.98 -10.94 31.47
N ALA A 139 14.55 -11.83 30.67
CA ALA A 139 14.11 -12.07 29.34
C ALA A 139 12.59 -12.28 29.34
N LEU A 140 11.86 -11.36 28.73
CA LEU A 140 10.45 -11.56 28.52
C LEU A 140 10.24 -12.84 27.72
N PRO A 141 9.34 -13.75 28.14
CA PRO A 141 9.10 -15.00 27.44
C PRO A 141 8.23 -14.80 26.21
N PHE A 142 8.80 -14.20 25.20
CA PHE A 142 8.19 -14.07 23.87
C PHE A 142 9.15 -14.56 22.80
#